data_069ebc3c7133d70e0c5f23da9325ccdb
#
_entry.id   069ebc3c7133d70e0c5f23da9325ccdb
#
_cell.length_a   1.000
_cell.length_b   1.000
_cell.length_c   1.000
_cell.angle_alpha   90.00
_cell.angle_beta   90.00
_cell.angle_gamma   90.00
#
_symmetry.space_group_name_H-M   'P 1'
#
loop_
_entity.id
_entity.type
_entity.pdbx_description
1 polymer ?
#
loop_
_entity_poly.entity_id
_entity_poly.type
_entity_poly.pdbx_seq_one_letter_code
_entity_poly.pdbx_strand_id
1 'polypeptide(L)'
;MTTRTLRARIREHDGDRLVLAPAGNAYELAFVAKGTVQAAVGQRVAGHVEAEALTVHAAEAGGRFIEPVQGQPRIVAGKIASVDADSGRVLLDSVIPMTLHLQTHSDLAQCVEGGFVNCHVESGAVFVVDDGSSD
;
A
#
# COMPACT_ATOMS: atom_id res chain seq x y z
N MET A 1 -15.11 -5.01 1.95
CA MET A 1 -14.03 -4.31 2.67
C MET A 1 -13.75 -2.97 2.02
N THR A 2 -13.56 -1.96 2.83
CA THR A 2 -13.32 -0.61 2.33
C THR A 2 -11.82 -0.40 2.11
N THR A 3 -11.45 0.11 0.95
CA THR A 3 -10.09 0.57 0.69
C THR A 3 -9.99 2.05 1.00
N ARG A 4 -8.79 2.54 1.20
CA ARG A 4 -8.53 3.96 1.37
C ARG A 4 -7.76 4.50 0.19
N THR A 5 -8.15 5.68 -0.24
CA THR A 5 -7.52 6.35 -1.36
C THR A 5 -6.16 6.92 -0.98
N LEU A 6 -5.18 6.65 -1.82
CA LEU A 6 -3.89 7.33 -1.82
C LEU A 6 -3.92 8.39 -2.91
N ARG A 7 -3.52 9.60 -2.56
CA ARG A 7 -3.28 10.66 -3.53
C ARG A 7 -1.81 11.02 -3.48
N ALA A 8 -1.17 10.97 -4.63
CA ALA A 8 0.27 11.20 -4.70
C ALA A 8 0.64 11.84 -6.02
N ARG A 9 1.82 12.46 -6.04
CA ARG A 9 2.35 13.08 -7.25
C ARG A 9 3.12 12.04 -8.04
N ILE A 10 2.92 12.02 -9.35
CA ILE A 10 3.64 11.12 -10.25
C ILE A 10 5.05 11.65 -10.44
N ARG A 11 6.05 10.84 -10.12
CA ARG A 11 7.47 11.14 -10.35
C ARG A 11 7.96 10.52 -11.64
N GLU A 12 7.52 9.30 -11.94
CA GLU A 12 7.88 8.58 -13.16
C GLU A 12 6.69 7.74 -13.61
N HIS A 13 6.55 7.59 -14.90
CA HIS A 13 5.54 6.70 -15.47
C HIS A 13 6.09 6.13 -16.77
N ASP A 14 6.38 4.83 -16.79
CA ASP A 14 6.94 4.15 -17.94
C ASP A 14 6.24 2.79 -18.08
N GLY A 15 5.40 2.68 -19.11
CA GLY A 15 4.57 1.50 -19.27
C GLY A 15 3.61 1.35 -18.09
N ASP A 16 3.69 0.23 -17.38
CA ASP A 16 2.90 0.01 -16.17
C ASP A 16 3.68 0.34 -14.88
N ARG A 17 4.94 0.79 -14.99
CA ARG A 17 5.72 1.21 -13.84
C ARG A 17 5.36 2.65 -13.48
N LEU A 18 4.98 2.83 -12.23
CA LEU A 18 4.53 4.12 -11.73
C LEU A 18 5.25 4.43 -10.43
N VAL A 19 5.98 5.56 -10.39
CA VAL A 19 6.63 6.01 -9.16
C VAL A 19 5.86 7.18 -8.60
N LEU A 20 5.42 7.04 -7.35
CA LEU A 20 4.58 8.02 -6.68
C LEU A 20 5.27 8.60 -5.46
N ALA A 21 5.09 9.91 -5.27
CA ALA A 21 5.59 10.64 -4.10
C ALA A 21 4.39 11.11 -3.27
N PRO A 22 4.13 10.46 -2.14
CA PRO A 22 3.10 10.95 -1.22
C PRO A 22 3.49 12.30 -0.64
N ALA A 23 2.50 13.12 -0.32
CA ALA A 23 2.74 14.44 0.23
C ALA A 23 3.31 14.36 1.66
N GLY A 24 4.19 15.28 1.99
CA GLY A 24 4.65 15.47 3.37
C GLY A 24 5.79 14.56 3.80
N ASN A 25 6.41 13.83 2.87
CA ASN A 25 7.55 12.98 3.20
C ASN A 25 8.51 12.84 2.02
N ALA A 26 9.60 12.10 2.20
CA ALA A 26 10.62 11.91 1.17
C ALA A 26 10.48 10.58 0.43
N TYR A 27 9.37 9.88 0.61
CA TYR A 27 9.18 8.60 -0.06
C TYR A 27 8.92 8.76 -1.56
N GLU A 28 9.52 7.87 -2.33
CA GLU A 28 9.21 7.71 -3.76
C GLU A 28 9.03 6.23 -4.01
N LEU A 29 7.79 5.80 -4.10
CA LEU A 29 7.44 4.39 -4.11
C LEU A 29 7.02 3.94 -5.50
N ALA A 30 7.60 2.82 -5.94
CA ALA A 30 7.33 2.25 -7.25
C ALA A 30 6.26 1.18 -7.16
N PHE A 31 5.30 1.25 -8.05
CA PHE A 31 4.17 0.32 -8.14
C PHE A 31 3.97 -0.13 -9.57
N VAL A 32 3.20 -1.20 -9.72
CA VAL A 32 2.64 -1.59 -11.01
C VAL A 32 1.28 -0.91 -11.12
N ALA A 33 1.08 -0.11 -12.16
CA ALA A 33 -0.19 0.58 -12.36
C ALA A 33 -1.22 -0.38 -12.93
N LYS A 34 -2.41 -0.40 -12.34
CA LYS A 34 -3.56 -1.13 -12.85
C LYS A 34 -4.64 -0.12 -13.16
N GLY A 35 -5.07 -0.09 -14.42
CA GLY A 35 -5.96 0.92 -14.94
C GLY A 35 -5.20 1.96 -15.76
N THR A 36 -5.91 2.89 -16.33
CA THR A 36 -5.32 3.91 -17.19
C THR A 36 -4.88 5.11 -16.36
N VAL A 37 -3.60 5.45 -16.47
CA VAL A 37 -3.04 6.65 -15.83
C VAL A 37 -3.15 7.79 -16.83
N GLN A 38 -4.04 8.72 -16.57
CA GLN A 38 -4.27 9.87 -17.45
C GLN A 38 -3.46 11.09 -17.04
N ALA A 39 -3.05 11.15 -15.77
CA ALA A 39 -2.25 12.26 -15.28
C ALA A 39 -0.80 12.15 -15.78
N ALA A 40 -0.18 13.30 -15.98
CA ALA A 40 1.21 13.38 -16.42
C ALA A 40 2.16 13.42 -15.23
N VAL A 41 3.45 13.14 -15.49
CA VAL A 41 4.50 13.34 -14.50
C VAL A 41 4.42 14.75 -13.92
N GLY A 42 4.49 14.86 -12.62
CA GLY A 42 4.32 16.12 -11.89
C GLY A 42 2.90 16.39 -11.44
N GLN A 43 1.92 15.71 -11.98
CA GLN A 43 0.54 15.84 -11.55
C GLN A 43 0.19 14.79 -10.50
N ARG A 44 -0.94 14.98 -9.83
CA ARG A 44 -1.43 14.03 -8.82
C ARG A 44 -2.33 12.98 -9.45
N VAL A 45 -2.28 11.80 -8.86
CA VAL A 45 -3.15 10.69 -9.21
C VAL A 45 -3.75 10.14 -7.92
N ALA A 46 -4.95 9.59 -8.02
CA ALA A 46 -5.64 8.98 -6.89
C ALA A 46 -5.93 7.51 -7.19
N GLY A 47 -5.85 6.69 -6.17
CA GLY A 47 -6.12 5.26 -6.28
C GLY A 47 -5.89 4.56 -4.96
N HIS A 48 -5.79 3.24 -5.00
CA HIS A 48 -5.46 2.47 -3.80
C HIS A 48 -4.35 1.47 -4.10
N VAL A 49 -3.63 1.09 -3.06
CA VAL A 49 -2.49 0.19 -3.16
C VAL A 49 -2.88 -1.18 -2.65
N GLU A 50 -2.53 -2.23 -3.39
CA GLU A 50 -2.70 -3.62 -2.99
C GLU A 50 -1.36 -4.34 -3.08
N ALA A 51 -1.06 -5.17 -2.09
CA ALA A 51 0.17 -5.94 -2.06
C ALA A 51 -0.08 -7.32 -1.44
N GLU A 52 0.72 -8.30 -1.87
CA GLU A 52 0.71 -9.64 -1.27
C GLU A 52 1.64 -9.64 -0.06
N ALA A 53 1.13 -9.96 1.10
CA ALA A 53 1.94 -10.08 2.31
C ALA A 53 2.56 -11.46 2.36
N LEU A 54 3.89 -11.50 2.42
CA LEU A 54 4.62 -12.76 2.54
C LEU A 54 4.67 -13.24 3.98
N THR A 55 4.92 -12.32 4.91
CA THR A 55 4.91 -12.59 6.35
C THR A 55 4.37 -11.38 7.09
N VAL A 56 3.73 -11.63 8.22
CA VAL A 56 3.21 -10.58 9.11
C VAL A 56 3.59 -10.91 10.53
N HIS A 57 4.13 -9.94 11.24
CA HIS A 57 4.48 -10.07 12.65
C HIS A 57 3.87 -8.94 13.46
N ALA A 58 3.21 -9.28 14.54
CA ALA A 58 2.71 -8.28 15.47
C ALA A 58 3.90 -7.53 16.10
N ALA A 59 3.76 -6.22 16.20
CA ALA A 59 4.81 -5.36 16.76
C ALA A 59 4.35 -4.82 18.11
N GLU A 60 5.22 -4.89 19.11
CA GLU A 60 4.92 -4.38 20.45
C GLU A 60 4.95 -2.84 20.46
N ALA A 61 5.92 -2.28 19.76
CA ALA A 61 6.05 -0.83 19.64
C ALA A 61 5.62 -0.42 18.24
N GLY A 62 4.70 0.52 18.16
CA GLY A 62 4.14 0.95 16.88
C GLY A 62 5.05 1.88 16.12
N GLY A 63 5.00 1.78 14.82
CA GLY A 63 5.65 2.69 13.91
C GLY A 63 5.07 2.54 12.53
N ARG A 64 5.16 3.61 11.76
CA ARG A 64 4.73 3.60 10.36
C ARG A 64 5.93 3.91 9.49
N PHE A 65 6.36 2.91 8.74
CA PHE A 65 7.46 3.10 7.80
C PHE A 65 7.35 2.10 6.66
N ILE A 66 8.03 2.42 5.57
CA ILE A 66 8.17 1.54 4.42
C ILE A 66 9.64 1.52 4.04
N GLU A 67 10.16 0.37 3.71
CA GLU A 67 11.53 0.20 3.20
C GLU A 67 11.49 -0.46 1.85
N PRO A 68 12.27 0.02 0.89
CA PRO A 68 13.13 1.21 0.94
C PRO A 68 12.33 2.52 0.82
N VAL A 69 12.97 3.63 1.12
CA VAL A 69 12.37 4.96 0.95
C VAL A 69 12.13 5.27 -0.52
N GLN A 70 13.00 4.74 -1.38
CA GLN A 70 12.85 4.85 -2.83
C GLN A 70 12.84 3.47 -3.45
N GLY A 71 11.83 3.17 -4.24
CA GLY A 71 11.70 1.90 -4.94
C GLY A 71 10.45 1.13 -4.57
N GLN A 72 10.43 -0.15 -4.88
CA GLN A 72 9.30 -1.02 -4.59
C GLN A 72 9.21 -1.31 -3.09
N PRO A 73 8.02 -1.16 -2.49
CA PRO A 73 7.86 -1.53 -1.08
C PRO A 73 8.21 -3.00 -0.84
N ARG A 74 9.03 -3.25 0.18
CA ARG A 74 9.48 -4.59 0.58
C ARG A 74 9.13 -4.88 2.02
N ILE A 75 9.31 -3.91 2.90
CA ILE A 75 8.95 -4.00 4.32
C ILE A 75 8.00 -2.86 4.61
N VAL A 76 6.86 -3.17 5.22
CA VAL A 76 5.84 -2.19 5.53
C VAL A 76 5.43 -2.36 6.98
N ALA A 77 5.48 -1.28 7.73
CA ALA A 77 5.04 -1.25 9.12
C ALA A 77 3.92 -0.25 9.29
N GLY A 78 2.92 -0.60 10.08
CA GLY A 78 1.80 0.29 10.31
C GLY A 78 0.77 -0.29 11.25
N LYS A 79 -0.34 0.44 11.37
CA LYS A 79 -1.45 0.11 12.23
C LYS A 79 -2.54 -0.59 11.42
N ILE A 80 -3.10 -1.65 11.97
CA ILE A 80 -4.22 -2.36 11.35
C ILE A 80 -5.49 -1.50 11.49
N ALA A 81 -6.00 -1.04 10.36
CA ALA A 81 -7.22 -0.23 10.35
C ALA A 81 -8.46 -1.09 10.28
N SER A 82 -8.43 -2.19 9.53
CA SER A 82 -9.54 -3.13 9.47
C SER A 82 -9.05 -4.49 9.00
N VAL A 83 -9.81 -5.53 9.34
CA VAL A 83 -9.51 -6.92 8.99
C VAL A 83 -10.75 -7.54 8.38
N ASP A 84 -10.61 -8.16 7.22
CA ASP A 84 -11.65 -8.97 6.61
C ASP A 84 -11.16 -10.42 6.61
N ALA A 85 -11.60 -11.17 7.61
CA ALA A 85 -11.15 -12.53 7.80
C ALA A 85 -11.62 -13.47 6.68
N ASP A 86 -12.76 -13.19 6.08
CA ASP A 86 -13.31 -14.04 5.03
C ASP A 86 -12.46 -14.00 3.75
N SER A 87 -11.98 -12.82 3.39
CA SER A 87 -11.19 -12.65 2.18
C SER A 87 -9.68 -12.71 2.44
N GLY A 88 -9.25 -12.69 3.71
CA GLY A 88 -7.84 -12.61 4.06
C GLY A 88 -7.22 -11.26 3.75
N ARG A 89 -8.01 -10.21 3.69
CA ARG A 89 -7.53 -8.85 3.40
C ARG A 89 -7.46 -8.02 4.66
N VAL A 90 -6.43 -7.20 4.72
CA VAL A 90 -6.20 -6.29 5.84
C VAL A 90 -5.91 -4.91 5.29
N LEU A 91 -6.55 -3.89 5.85
CA LEU A 91 -6.23 -2.52 5.54
C LEU A 91 -5.19 -2.04 6.54
N LEU A 92 -4.01 -1.70 6.05
CA LEU A 92 -2.90 -1.22 6.85
C LEU A 92 -2.75 0.28 6.68
N ASP A 93 -2.73 0.99 7.80
CA ASP A 93 -2.44 2.42 7.84
C ASP A 93 -0.95 2.60 8.14
N SER A 94 -0.16 2.74 7.09
CA SER A 94 1.27 2.96 7.14
C SER A 94 1.60 4.37 6.68
N VAL A 95 2.76 4.59 6.09
CA VAL A 95 3.11 5.86 5.43
C VAL A 95 2.03 6.20 4.39
N ILE A 96 1.54 5.16 3.72
CA ILE A 96 0.39 5.23 2.83
C ILE A 96 -0.60 4.13 3.25
N PRO A 97 -1.90 4.30 2.95
CA PRO A 97 -2.85 3.21 3.16
C PRO A 97 -2.55 2.08 2.18
N MET A 98 -2.56 0.84 2.66
CA MET A 98 -2.33 -0.33 1.82
C MET A 98 -3.30 -1.43 2.15
N THR A 99 -3.85 -2.07 1.13
CA THR A 99 -4.62 -3.30 1.31
C THR A 99 -3.68 -4.47 1.12
N LEU A 100 -3.53 -5.28 2.16
CA LEU A 100 -2.66 -6.45 2.15
C LEU A 100 -3.50 -7.71 1.96
N HIS A 101 -3.06 -8.57 1.05
CA HIS A 101 -3.64 -9.90 0.87
C HIS A 101 -2.80 -10.89 1.64
N LEU A 102 -3.36 -11.49 2.68
CA LEU A 102 -2.65 -12.45 3.52
C LEU A 102 -2.74 -13.84 2.91
N GLN A 103 -1.67 -14.61 3.07
CA GLN A 103 -1.57 -15.92 2.45
C GLN A 103 -1.86 -17.07 3.42
N THR A 104 -1.81 -16.81 4.72
CA THR A 104 -1.98 -17.86 5.73
C THR A 104 -2.88 -17.39 6.88
N HIS A 105 -3.50 -18.36 7.54
CA HIS A 105 -4.26 -18.08 8.76
C HIS A 105 -3.34 -17.63 9.91
N SER A 106 -2.09 -18.10 9.92
CA SER A 106 -1.13 -17.68 10.92
C SER A 106 -0.86 -16.19 10.85
N ASP A 107 -0.71 -15.65 9.62
CA ASP A 107 -0.52 -14.22 9.43
C ASP A 107 -1.76 -13.44 9.84
N LEU A 108 -2.94 -13.96 9.50
CA LEU A 108 -4.20 -13.33 9.88
C LEU A 108 -4.33 -13.21 11.40
N ALA A 109 -3.87 -14.22 12.13
CA ALA A 109 -3.91 -14.20 13.57
C ALA A 109 -3.04 -13.11 14.20
N GLN A 110 -2.04 -12.61 13.47
CA GLN A 110 -1.20 -11.51 13.92
C GLN A 110 -1.88 -10.15 13.76
N CYS A 111 -2.96 -10.08 12.99
CA CYS A 111 -3.60 -8.83 12.64
C CYS A 111 -4.80 -8.59 13.55
N VAL A 112 -4.64 -7.66 14.47
CA VAL A 112 -5.71 -7.23 15.37
C VAL A 112 -6.00 -5.77 15.06
N GLU A 113 -7.26 -5.45 14.84
CA GLU A 113 -7.66 -4.07 14.56
C GLU A 113 -7.15 -3.14 15.65
N GLY A 114 -6.47 -2.07 15.24
CA GLY A 114 -5.83 -1.14 16.16
C GLY A 114 -4.42 -1.52 16.56
N GLY A 115 -4.00 -2.76 16.29
CA GLY A 115 -2.63 -3.20 16.59
C GLY A 115 -1.65 -2.80 15.52
N PHE A 116 -0.35 -2.86 15.84
CA PHE A 116 0.72 -2.57 14.88
C PHE A 116 1.37 -3.85 14.42
N VAL A 117 1.77 -3.87 13.16
CA VAL A 117 2.45 -5.02 12.55
C VAL A 117 3.61 -4.57 11.68
N ASN A 118 4.56 -5.49 11.48
CA ASN A 118 5.62 -5.38 10.48
C ASN A 118 5.38 -6.48 9.46
N CYS A 119 5.39 -6.13 8.19
CA CYS A 119 5.10 -7.05 7.11
C CYS A 119 6.20 -7.05 6.07
N HIS A 120 6.54 -8.24 5.55
CA HIS A 120 7.28 -8.34 4.29
C HIS A 120 6.25 -8.52 3.18
N VAL A 121 6.39 -7.73 2.13
CA VAL A 121 5.47 -7.79 1.00
C VAL A 121 6.21 -8.23 -0.26
N GLU A 122 5.50 -8.91 -1.13
CA GLU A 122 6.03 -9.35 -2.40
C GLU A 122 6.28 -8.14 -3.30
N SER A 123 7.33 -8.20 -4.13
CA SER A 123 7.58 -7.16 -5.13
C SER A 123 6.42 -7.10 -6.13
N GLY A 124 6.22 -5.92 -6.71
CA GLY A 124 5.12 -5.74 -7.66
C GLY A 124 3.82 -5.30 -7.01
N ALA A 125 3.91 -4.60 -5.87
CA ALA A 125 2.72 -3.97 -5.28
C ALA A 125 2.01 -3.13 -6.35
N VAL A 126 0.68 -3.17 -6.34
CA VAL A 126 -0.15 -2.61 -7.40
C VAL A 126 -0.80 -1.32 -6.92
N PHE A 127 -0.75 -0.30 -7.76
CA PHE A 127 -1.56 0.89 -7.59
C PHE A 127 -2.74 0.80 -8.54
N VAL A 128 -3.93 0.64 -7.97
CA VAL A 128 -5.17 0.58 -8.74
C VAL A 128 -5.67 2.00 -8.91
N VAL A 129 -5.61 2.50 -10.14
CA VAL A 129 -5.99 3.88 -10.44
C VAL A 129 -7.50 4.05 -10.25
N ASP A 130 -7.89 5.10 -9.56
CA ASP A 130 -9.31 5.42 -9.43
C ASP A 130 -9.87 5.74 -10.80
N ASP A 131 -11.09 5.30 -11.00
CA ASP A 131 -11.82 5.60 -12.20
C ASP A 131 -12.03 7.13 -12.27
N GLY A 132 -11.63 7.73 -13.37
CA GLY A 132 -11.77 9.17 -13.57
C GLY A 132 -13.21 9.67 -13.53
N SER A 133 -14.16 8.76 -13.57
CA SER A 133 -15.57 9.10 -13.47
C SER A 133 -15.94 9.67 -12.10
N SER A 134 -15.08 9.55 -11.15
CA SER A 134 -15.31 10.11 -9.82
C SER A 134 -15.32 11.62 -9.79
N ASP A 135 -14.93 12.21 -10.87
CA ASP A 135 -14.91 13.66 -11.04
C ASP A 135 -16.29 14.25 -11.18
#